data_be076295c13c59a198ed35d4d7bb1b54
#
_entry.id   be076295c13c59a198ed35d4d7bb1b54
#
_cell.length_a   1.000
_cell.length_b   1.000
_cell.length_c   1.000
_cell.angle_alpha   90.00
_cell.angle_beta   90.00
_cell.angle_gamma   90.00
#
_symmetry.space_group_name_H-M   'P 1'
#
loop_
_entity.id
_entity.type
_entity.pdbx_description
1 polymer ?
#
loop_
_entity_poly.entity_id
_entity_poly.type
_entity_poly.pdbx_seq_one_letter_code
_entity_poly.pdbx_strand_id
1 'polypeptide(L)'
;MTKQADIFINRELSWIKFNKRVLLTGMEKEYKILDKVKFFSIFSNNLDEFFMVRVASLKAQVEAGITKKSIDGLTPKEQLEKINKEVKNLTTLQENFVNNELNNELKKEGIILKKYKDLSENQKNWCDNFFTSSIFPLLTPLVVDPAHPFPFISNLSLNLAALIKDRDCLLYTSPSPRDY
;
A
#
# COMPACT_ATOMS: atom_id res chain seq x y z
N MET A 1 41.33 10.46 -1.44
CA MET A 1 40.30 11.55 -1.38
C MET A 1 38.94 10.92 -1.44
N THR A 2 38.24 10.85 -0.32
CA THR A 2 36.79 10.42 -0.27
C THR A 2 36.01 11.39 -1.13
N LYS A 3 35.24 10.87 -2.09
CA LYS A 3 34.34 11.72 -2.89
C LYS A 3 33.33 12.36 -1.95
N GLN A 4 33.05 13.64 -2.08
CA GLN A 4 32.13 14.40 -1.22
C GLN A 4 30.78 13.71 -1.09
N ALA A 5 30.34 12.99 -2.12
CA ALA A 5 29.10 12.18 -2.14
C ALA A 5 29.10 11.03 -1.11
N ASP A 6 30.27 10.50 -0.71
CA ASP A 6 30.35 9.36 0.22
C ASP A 6 30.13 9.77 1.69
N ILE A 7 30.05 11.07 1.97
CA ILE A 7 29.86 11.64 3.32
C ILE A 7 28.37 11.79 3.64
N PHE A 8 27.52 11.89 2.60
CA PHE A 8 26.10 12.16 2.77
C PHE A 8 25.24 10.90 2.62
N ILE A 9 24.27 10.78 3.49
CA ILE A 9 23.24 9.73 3.43
C ILE A 9 22.04 10.27 2.63
N ASN A 10 21.54 9.48 1.67
CA ASN A 10 20.32 9.82 0.96
C ASN A 10 19.14 9.99 1.94
N ARG A 11 18.47 11.12 1.87
CA ARG A 11 17.37 11.48 2.77
C ARG A 11 16.22 10.49 2.70
N GLU A 12 15.82 10.06 1.51
CA GLU A 12 14.68 9.17 1.30
C GLU A 12 15.00 7.74 1.77
N LEU A 13 16.21 7.26 1.50
CA LEU A 13 16.67 5.96 2.00
C LEU A 13 16.84 5.95 3.52
N SER A 14 17.27 7.08 4.10
CA SER A 14 17.36 7.26 5.55
C SER A 14 15.97 7.18 6.20
N TRP A 15 14.98 7.81 5.56
CA TRP A 15 13.60 7.74 6.03
C TRP A 15 13.04 6.31 5.97
N ILE A 16 13.31 5.55 4.92
CA ILE A 16 12.94 4.13 4.84
C ILE A 16 13.57 3.31 5.97
N LYS A 17 14.85 3.57 6.29
CA LYS A 17 15.53 2.93 7.43
C LYS A 17 14.85 3.28 8.77
N PHE A 18 14.37 4.51 8.94
CA PHE A 18 13.56 4.87 10.10
C PHE A 18 12.27 4.06 10.15
N ASN A 19 11.51 4.02 9.06
CA ASN A 19 10.25 3.26 9.02
C ASN A 19 10.46 1.75 9.18
N LYS A 20 11.60 1.22 8.72
CA LYS A 20 12.02 -0.17 9.04
C LYS A 20 12.11 -0.41 10.54
N ARG A 21 12.63 0.53 11.32
CA ARG A 21 12.68 0.38 12.78
C ARG A 21 11.28 0.31 13.38
N VAL A 22 10.34 1.14 12.89
CA VAL A 22 8.93 1.06 13.31
C VAL A 22 8.35 -0.33 13.06
N LEU A 23 8.60 -0.91 11.87
CA LEU A 23 8.18 -2.27 11.55
C LEU A 23 8.80 -3.30 12.50
N LEU A 24 10.11 -3.24 12.71
CA LEU A 24 10.84 -4.19 13.56
C LEU A 24 10.39 -4.12 15.03
N THR A 25 10.08 -2.92 15.53
CA THR A 25 9.51 -2.77 16.88
C THR A 25 8.19 -3.53 17.03
N GLY A 26 7.33 -3.53 16.00
CA GLY A 26 6.10 -4.34 15.99
C GLY A 26 6.34 -5.86 15.99
N MET A 27 7.55 -6.33 15.69
CA MET A 27 7.92 -7.76 15.71
C MET A 27 8.52 -8.20 17.05
N GLU A 28 8.83 -7.28 17.95
CA GLU A 28 9.43 -7.60 19.25
C GLU A 28 8.44 -8.36 20.14
N LYS A 29 8.95 -9.33 20.91
CA LYS A 29 8.12 -10.21 21.75
C LYS A 29 7.49 -9.52 22.95
N GLU A 30 8.09 -8.42 23.38
CA GLU A 30 7.68 -7.68 24.58
C GLU A 30 6.35 -6.93 24.43
N TYR A 31 5.95 -6.63 23.19
CA TYR A 31 4.71 -5.89 22.93
C TYR A 31 3.49 -6.83 22.93
N LYS A 32 2.38 -6.31 23.47
CA LYS A 32 1.08 -6.97 23.40
C LYS A 32 0.59 -7.03 21.95
N ILE A 33 -0.26 -8.00 21.66
CA ILE A 33 -0.69 -8.29 20.28
C ILE A 33 -1.31 -7.07 19.57
N LEU A 34 -2.13 -6.28 20.24
CA LEU A 34 -2.75 -5.09 19.66
C LEU A 34 -1.75 -3.94 19.46
N ASP A 35 -0.71 -3.85 20.28
CA ASP A 35 0.38 -2.89 20.07
C ASP A 35 1.19 -3.26 18.83
N LYS A 36 1.46 -4.56 18.63
CA LYS A 36 2.08 -5.06 17.38
C LYS A 36 1.25 -4.66 16.16
N VAL A 37 -0.07 -4.93 16.16
CA VAL A 37 -0.98 -4.51 15.09
C VAL A 37 -0.89 -3.00 14.83
N LYS A 38 -0.80 -2.20 15.89
CA LYS A 38 -0.67 -0.74 15.79
C LYS A 38 0.64 -0.34 15.11
N PHE A 39 1.78 -0.93 15.46
CA PHE A 39 3.07 -0.66 14.80
C PHE A 39 3.03 -1.02 13.32
N PHE A 40 2.41 -2.14 12.94
CA PHE A 40 2.22 -2.53 11.55
C PHE A 40 1.35 -1.53 10.79
N SER A 41 0.29 -1.03 11.41
CA SER A 41 -0.56 0.02 10.83
C SER A 41 0.19 1.33 10.65
N ILE A 42 0.99 1.74 11.63
CA ILE A 42 1.84 2.94 11.56
C ILE A 42 2.85 2.80 10.42
N PHE A 43 3.52 1.63 10.29
CA PHE A 43 4.46 1.39 9.20
C PHE A 43 3.82 1.56 7.83
N SER A 44 2.63 0.97 7.62
CA SER A 44 1.90 1.07 6.34
C SER A 44 1.45 2.50 6.06
N ASN A 45 0.86 3.17 7.04
CA ASN A 45 0.40 4.56 6.90
C ASN A 45 1.56 5.52 6.59
N ASN A 46 2.70 5.32 7.22
CA ASN A 46 3.92 6.06 6.92
C ASN A 46 4.39 5.85 5.47
N LEU A 47 4.29 4.61 4.94
CA LEU A 47 4.62 4.33 3.54
C LEU A 47 3.66 5.04 2.59
N ASP A 48 2.36 5.03 2.87
CA ASP A 48 1.37 5.71 2.03
C ASP A 48 1.70 7.21 1.91
N GLU A 49 1.96 7.89 3.01
CA GLU A 49 2.36 9.30 3.01
C GLU A 49 3.68 9.52 2.27
N PHE A 50 4.66 8.64 2.48
CA PHE A 50 5.95 8.71 1.79
C PHE A 50 5.79 8.60 0.27
N PHE A 51 4.96 7.68 -0.21
CA PHE A 51 4.69 7.52 -1.64
C PHE A 51 3.93 8.72 -2.21
N MET A 52 2.92 9.22 -1.50
CA MET A 52 2.14 10.38 -1.93
C MET A 52 2.97 11.64 -2.14
N VAL A 53 3.92 11.90 -1.25
CA VAL A 53 4.65 13.16 -1.22
C VAL A 53 6.02 13.00 -1.88
N ARG A 54 6.81 12.05 -1.38
CA ARG A 54 8.23 11.94 -1.75
C ARG A 54 8.46 11.18 -3.05
N VAL A 55 7.86 10.00 -3.17
CA VAL A 55 7.98 9.18 -4.38
C VAL A 55 7.30 9.86 -5.55
N ALA A 56 6.12 10.46 -5.35
CA ALA A 56 5.43 11.24 -6.38
C ALA A 56 6.30 12.39 -6.92
N SER A 57 6.97 13.15 -6.03
CA SER A 57 7.89 14.20 -6.42
C SER A 57 9.08 13.67 -7.23
N LEU A 58 9.67 12.54 -6.84
CA LEU A 58 10.77 11.92 -7.60
C LEU A 58 10.30 11.41 -8.97
N LYS A 59 9.09 10.84 -9.05
CA LYS A 59 8.50 10.43 -10.34
C LYS A 59 8.31 11.61 -11.28
N ALA A 60 7.73 12.71 -10.80
CA ALA A 60 7.57 13.93 -11.58
C ALA A 60 8.91 14.48 -12.10
N GLN A 61 9.98 14.40 -11.29
CA GLN A 61 11.32 14.79 -11.73
C GLN A 61 11.84 13.88 -12.86
N VAL A 62 11.62 12.56 -12.76
CA VAL A 62 12.03 11.63 -13.82
C VAL A 62 11.23 11.87 -15.10
N GLU A 63 9.92 12.09 -15.02
CA GLU A 63 9.05 12.42 -16.15
C GLU A 63 9.45 13.73 -16.83
N ALA A 64 9.90 14.71 -16.06
CA ALA A 64 10.44 15.98 -16.56
C ALA A 64 11.89 15.85 -17.11
N GLY A 65 12.47 14.65 -17.17
CA GLY A 65 13.81 14.42 -17.68
C GLY A 65 14.95 14.97 -16.79
N ILE A 66 14.68 15.23 -15.50
CA ILE A 66 15.67 15.79 -14.58
C ILE A 66 16.68 14.69 -14.20
N THR A 67 17.96 14.96 -14.50
CA THR A 67 19.09 14.09 -14.19
C THR A 67 20.03 14.67 -13.13
N LYS A 68 19.69 15.86 -12.59
CA LYS A 68 20.49 16.51 -11.55
C LYS A 68 20.63 15.59 -10.33
N LYS A 69 21.85 15.34 -9.93
CA LYS A 69 22.17 14.52 -8.76
C LYS A 69 21.89 15.26 -7.46
N SER A 70 21.39 14.55 -6.48
CA SER A 70 21.34 14.99 -5.09
C SER A 70 22.74 15.04 -4.47
N ILE A 71 22.86 15.59 -3.26
CA ILE A 71 24.15 15.78 -2.56
C ILE A 71 24.88 14.45 -2.36
N ASP A 72 24.15 13.35 -2.17
CA ASP A 72 24.64 11.98 -2.04
C ASP A 72 25.00 11.32 -3.39
N GLY A 73 24.91 12.06 -4.49
CA GLY A 73 25.36 11.64 -5.82
C GLY A 73 24.33 10.83 -6.63
N LEU A 74 23.12 10.61 -6.12
CA LEU A 74 22.08 9.86 -6.83
C LEU A 74 21.19 10.75 -7.69
N THR A 75 20.86 10.28 -8.89
CA THR A 75 19.82 10.86 -9.74
C THR A 75 18.42 10.50 -9.20
N PRO A 76 17.34 11.23 -9.58
CA PRO A 76 15.96 10.86 -9.18
C PRO A 76 15.60 9.42 -9.56
N LYS A 77 16.02 8.94 -10.73
CA LYS A 77 15.79 7.58 -11.20
C LYS A 77 16.48 6.54 -10.31
N GLU A 78 17.76 6.74 -10.01
CA GLU A 78 18.53 5.84 -9.12
C GLU A 78 17.95 5.82 -7.69
N GLN A 79 17.42 6.95 -7.21
CA GLN A 79 16.73 6.99 -5.93
C GLN A 79 15.46 6.14 -5.96
N LEU A 80 14.62 6.27 -7.01
CA LEU A 80 13.39 5.47 -7.16
C LEU A 80 13.69 3.97 -7.22
N GLU A 81 14.72 3.55 -7.95
CA GLU A 81 15.11 2.14 -8.05
C GLU A 81 15.50 1.57 -6.68
N LYS A 82 16.30 2.31 -5.91
CA LYS A 82 16.71 1.91 -4.55
C LYS A 82 15.53 1.92 -3.58
N ILE A 83 14.67 2.93 -3.63
CA ILE A 83 13.44 3.03 -2.82
C ILE A 83 12.55 1.80 -3.07
N ASN A 84 12.25 1.50 -4.34
CA ASN A 84 11.39 0.39 -4.71
C ASN A 84 11.93 -0.96 -4.20
N LYS A 85 13.24 -1.17 -4.31
CA LYS A 85 13.90 -2.38 -3.80
C LYS A 85 13.75 -2.51 -2.28
N GLU A 86 14.08 -1.45 -1.54
CA GLU A 86 14.00 -1.47 -0.07
C GLU A 86 12.55 -1.62 0.42
N VAL A 87 11.61 -0.89 -0.17
CA VAL A 87 10.19 -0.99 0.20
C VAL A 87 9.66 -2.38 -0.08
N LYS A 88 9.97 -2.98 -1.24
CA LYS A 88 9.55 -4.35 -1.56
C LYS A 88 10.05 -5.36 -0.52
N ASN A 89 11.30 -5.23 -0.06
CA ASN A 89 11.85 -6.09 0.98
C ASN A 89 11.08 -5.94 2.30
N LEU A 90 10.75 -4.70 2.69
CA LEU A 90 10.05 -4.42 3.95
C LEU A 90 8.59 -4.85 3.91
N THR A 91 7.88 -4.65 2.80
CA THR A 91 6.50 -5.11 2.65
C THR A 91 6.41 -6.63 2.63
N THR A 92 7.37 -7.32 1.98
CA THR A 92 7.46 -8.79 2.04
C THR A 92 7.73 -9.28 3.47
N LEU A 93 8.61 -8.60 4.21
CA LEU A 93 8.89 -8.93 5.61
C LEU A 93 7.63 -8.75 6.48
N GLN A 94 6.91 -7.64 6.30
CA GLN A 94 5.65 -7.38 6.99
C GLN A 94 4.61 -8.45 6.68
N GLU A 95 4.40 -8.77 5.40
CA GLU A 95 3.43 -9.76 4.95
C GLU A 95 3.71 -11.14 5.52
N ASN A 96 4.97 -11.57 5.50
CA ASN A 96 5.39 -12.85 6.06
C ASN A 96 5.11 -12.93 7.56
N PHE A 97 5.44 -11.88 8.31
CA PHE A 97 5.19 -11.85 9.74
C PHE A 97 3.69 -11.86 10.07
N VAL A 98 2.90 -11.05 9.35
CA VAL A 98 1.44 -11.00 9.53
C VAL A 98 0.82 -12.37 9.27
N ASN A 99 1.21 -13.04 8.18
CA ASN A 99 0.61 -14.32 7.79
C ASN A 99 1.03 -15.49 8.69
N ASN A 100 2.29 -15.53 9.13
CA ASN A 100 2.83 -16.68 9.84
C ASN A 100 2.78 -16.54 11.36
N GLU A 101 2.91 -15.33 11.89
CA GLU A 101 3.03 -15.10 13.34
C GLU A 101 1.84 -14.31 13.89
N LEU A 102 1.62 -13.10 13.41
CA LEU A 102 0.61 -12.19 13.95
C LEU A 102 -0.81 -12.77 13.89
N ASN A 103 -1.20 -13.36 12.77
CA ASN A 103 -2.51 -14.02 12.63
C ASN A 103 -2.69 -15.21 13.59
N ASN A 104 -1.62 -15.93 13.90
CA ASN A 104 -1.68 -17.04 14.85
C ASN A 104 -1.79 -16.53 16.29
N GLU A 105 -1.12 -15.44 16.63
CA GLU A 105 -1.25 -14.78 17.93
C GLU A 105 -2.67 -14.20 18.10
N LEU A 106 -3.21 -13.51 17.09
CA LEU A 106 -4.58 -12.99 17.09
C LEU A 106 -5.62 -14.08 17.30
N LYS A 107 -5.45 -15.24 16.66
CA LYS A 107 -6.35 -16.39 16.86
C LYS A 107 -6.41 -16.87 18.30
N LYS A 108 -5.28 -16.85 19.02
CA LYS A 108 -5.24 -17.24 20.44
C LYS A 108 -6.06 -16.29 21.31
N GLU A 109 -6.16 -15.02 20.90
CA GLU A 109 -6.97 -13.99 21.56
C GLU A 109 -8.42 -13.93 21.03
N GLY A 110 -8.84 -14.92 20.23
CA GLY A 110 -10.20 -15.01 19.68
C GLY A 110 -10.46 -14.09 18.47
N ILE A 111 -9.43 -13.41 17.95
CA ILE A 111 -9.55 -12.54 16.77
C ILE A 111 -9.16 -13.34 15.52
N ILE A 112 -10.13 -13.58 14.64
CA ILE A 112 -9.93 -14.45 13.47
C ILE A 112 -10.25 -13.66 12.20
N LEU A 113 -9.23 -13.48 11.34
CA LEU A 113 -9.40 -12.94 10.00
C LEU A 113 -9.75 -14.07 9.03
N LYS A 114 -10.95 -14.06 8.48
CA LYS A 114 -11.46 -15.08 7.56
C LYS A 114 -11.60 -14.51 6.15
N LYS A 115 -11.33 -15.35 5.16
CA LYS A 115 -11.75 -15.08 3.78
C LYS A 115 -13.25 -15.39 3.63
N TYR A 116 -13.95 -14.70 2.74
CA TYR A 116 -15.38 -14.91 2.51
C TYR A 116 -15.73 -16.40 2.28
N LYS A 117 -14.93 -17.11 1.50
CA LYS A 117 -15.13 -18.54 1.23
C LYS A 117 -15.09 -19.44 2.47
N ASP A 118 -14.41 -19.00 3.54
CA ASP A 118 -14.22 -19.75 4.78
C ASP A 118 -15.25 -19.37 5.86
N LEU A 119 -16.22 -18.52 5.51
CA LEU A 119 -17.33 -18.13 6.38
C LEU A 119 -18.42 -19.22 6.42
N SER A 120 -19.12 -19.32 7.56
CA SER A 120 -20.35 -20.12 7.64
C SER A 120 -21.47 -19.49 6.81
N GLU A 121 -22.49 -20.26 6.44
CA GLU A 121 -23.62 -19.75 5.64
C GLU A 121 -24.31 -18.55 6.31
N ASN A 122 -24.51 -18.57 7.63
CA ASN A 122 -25.08 -17.44 8.37
C ASN A 122 -24.18 -16.17 8.26
N GLN A 123 -22.87 -16.35 8.32
CA GLN A 123 -21.93 -15.24 8.17
C GLN A 123 -21.91 -14.70 6.73
N LYS A 124 -21.97 -15.57 5.72
CA LYS A 124 -22.10 -15.17 4.31
C LYS A 124 -23.37 -14.38 4.08
N ASN A 125 -24.50 -14.91 4.53
CA ASN A 125 -25.80 -14.23 4.41
C ASN A 125 -25.78 -12.84 5.07
N TRP A 126 -25.12 -12.70 6.21
CA TRP A 126 -24.96 -11.40 6.85
C TRP A 126 -24.10 -10.46 6.00
N CYS A 127 -22.97 -10.94 5.48
CA CYS A 127 -22.08 -10.15 4.63
C CYS A 127 -22.79 -9.72 3.33
N ASP A 128 -23.55 -10.62 2.71
CA ASP A 128 -24.26 -10.35 1.46
C ASP A 128 -25.37 -9.30 1.65
N ASN A 129 -26.12 -9.43 2.75
CA ASN A 129 -27.14 -8.46 3.12
C ASN A 129 -26.50 -7.07 3.42
N PHE A 130 -25.42 -7.06 4.18
CA PHE A 130 -24.71 -5.83 4.48
C PHE A 130 -24.12 -5.17 3.23
N PHE A 131 -23.50 -5.97 2.35
CA PHE A 131 -23.01 -5.48 1.06
C PHE A 131 -24.12 -4.86 0.23
N THR A 132 -25.24 -5.59 0.04
CA THR A 132 -26.35 -5.16 -0.82
C THR A 132 -27.05 -3.92 -0.28
N SER A 133 -27.24 -3.84 1.05
CA SER A 133 -27.98 -2.74 1.67
C SER A 133 -27.14 -1.49 1.93
N SER A 134 -25.87 -1.66 2.26
CA SER A 134 -25.05 -0.57 2.80
C SER A 134 -23.84 -0.20 1.92
N ILE A 135 -23.27 -1.14 1.18
CA ILE A 135 -22.08 -0.89 0.35
C ILE A 135 -22.47 -0.66 -1.11
N PHE A 136 -23.22 -1.58 -1.69
CA PHE A 136 -23.57 -1.55 -3.12
C PHE A 136 -24.20 -0.22 -3.58
N PRO A 137 -25.11 0.42 -2.82
CA PRO A 137 -25.70 1.71 -3.22
C PRO A 137 -24.70 2.86 -3.28
N LEU A 138 -23.54 2.73 -2.61
CA LEU A 138 -22.48 3.75 -2.58
C LEU A 138 -21.44 3.58 -3.70
N LEU A 139 -21.45 2.42 -4.38
CA LEU A 139 -20.50 2.15 -5.44
C LEU A 139 -20.86 2.92 -6.71
N THR A 140 -19.89 3.66 -7.25
CA THR A 140 -20.05 4.32 -8.54
C THR A 140 -19.13 3.63 -9.55
N PRO A 141 -19.67 2.89 -10.53
CA PRO A 141 -18.87 2.31 -11.59
C PRO A 141 -18.33 3.40 -12.51
N LEU A 142 -17.04 3.36 -12.77
CA LEU A 142 -16.35 4.23 -13.71
C LEU A 142 -15.74 3.37 -14.82
N VAL A 143 -15.95 3.77 -16.05
CA VAL A 143 -15.37 3.09 -17.21
C VAL A 143 -14.04 3.73 -17.56
N VAL A 144 -13.04 2.90 -17.82
CA VAL A 144 -11.73 3.33 -18.34
C VAL A 144 -11.54 2.72 -19.71
N ASP A 145 -11.57 3.53 -20.74
CA ASP A 145 -11.37 3.15 -22.13
C ASP A 145 -10.61 4.27 -22.89
N PRO A 146 -10.28 4.12 -24.18
CA PRO A 146 -9.59 5.14 -24.94
C PRO A 146 -10.33 6.50 -25.02
N ALA A 147 -11.65 6.52 -24.84
CA ALA A 147 -12.47 7.73 -24.84
C ALA A 147 -12.62 8.36 -23.44
N HIS A 148 -12.40 7.57 -22.39
CA HIS A 148 -12.54 7.98 -21.00
C HIS A 148 -11.18 7.81 -20.29
N PRO A 149 -10.51 8.90 -19.93
CA PRO A 149 -9.22 8.84 -19.24
C PRO A 149 -9.37 8.15 -17.88
N PHE A 150 -8.25 7.66 -17.36
CA PHE A 150 -8.22 7.06 -16.02
C PHE A 150 -8.73 8.07 -14.98
N PRO A 151 -9.73 7.69 -14.16
CA PRO A 151 -10.32 8.61 -13.20
C PRO A 151 -9.34 8.98 -12.10
N PHE A 152 -9.56 10.17 -11.51
CA PHE A 152 -8.88 10.51 -10.27
C PHE A 152 -9.37 9.57 -9.15
N ILE A 153 -8.42 8.89 -8.52
CA ILE A 153 -8.69 7.99 -7.40
C ILE A 153 -8.21 8.68 -6.13
N SER A 154 -9.13 8.85 -5.18
CA SER A 154 -8.82 9.44 -3.88
C SER A 154 -7.77 8.59 -3.15
N ASN A 155 -6.87 9.29 -2.45
CA ASN A 155 -5.85 8.62 -1.68
C ASN A 155 -6.47 7.85 -0.49
N LEU A 156 -5.85 6.72 -0.13
CA LEU A 156 -6.32 5.81 0.93
C LEU A 156 -7.74 5.25 0.70
N SER A 157 -8.30 5.38 -0.50
CA SER A 157 -9.59 4.78 -0.84
C SER A 157 -9.42 3.33 -1.33
N LEU A 158 -10.37 2.47 -0.94
CA LEU A 158 -10.44 1.10 -1.45
C LEU A 158 -11.24 1.10 -2.76
N ASN A 159 -10.60 0.67 -3.84
CA ASN A 159 -11.23 0.58 -5.15
C ASN A 159 -11.15 -0.86 -5.67
N LEU A 160 -12.19 -1.28 -6.39
CA LEU A 160 -12.20 -2.54 -7.11
C LEU A 160 -12.02 -2.26 -8.60
N ALA A 161 -11.07 -2.94 -9.22
CA ALA A 161 -10.90 -2.90 -10.67
C ALA A 161 -11.35 -4.23 -11.26
N ALA A 162 -12.23 -4.19 -12.26
CA ALA A 162 -12.70 -5.37 -12.97
C ALA A 162 -12.40 -5.24 -14.47
N LEU A 163 -11.75 -6.26 -15.01
CA LEU A 163 -11.56 -6.39 -16.44
C LEU A 163 -12.81 -7.07 -17.02
N ILE A 164 -13.56 -6.33 -17.82
CA ILE A 164 -14.78 -6.83 -18.46
C ILE A 164 -14.45 -7.08 -19.94
N LYS A 165 -14.74 -8.29 -20.40
CA LYS A 165 -14.66 -8.64 -21.82
C LYS A 165 -16.07 -8.72 -22.37
N ASP A 166 -16.47 -7.78 -23.19
CA ASP A 166 -17.62 -7.92 -24.07
C ASP A 166 -17.20 -8.65 -25.33
N ARG A 167 -18.18 -9.15 -26.12
CA ARG A 167 -17.91 -10.02 -27.29
C ARG A 167 -16.91 -9.41 -28.27
N ASP A 168 -16.85 -8.08 -28.36
CA ASP A 168 -15.99 -7.35 -29.29
C ASP A 168 -15.08 -6.30 -28.63
N CYS A 169 -15.09 -6.10 -27.30
CA CYS A 169 -14.33 -5.05 -26.64
C CYS A 169 -13.93 -5.40 -25.20
N LEU A 170 -12.74 -4.94 -24.79
CA LEU A 170 -12.29 -5.00 -23.41
C LEU A 170 -12.61 -3.66 -22.73
N LEU A 171 -13.50 -3.68 -21.75
CA LEU A 171 -13.82 -2.51 -20.92
C LEU A 171 -13.23 -2.66 -19.53
N TYR A 172 -12.61 -1.60 -19.06
CA TYR A 172 -12.08 -1.52 -17.70
C TYR A 172 -13.07 -0.72 -16.84
N THR A 173 -13.55 -1.31 -15.76
CA THR A 173 -14.39 -0.59 -14.80
C THR A 173 -13.73 -0.57 -13.43
N SER A 174 -13.69 0.60 -12.81
CA SER A 174 -13.25 0.76 -11.43
C SER A 174 -14.40 1.38 -10.63
N PRO A 175 -15.14 0.61 -9.81
CA PRO A 175 -16.08 1.20 -8.88
C PRO A 175 -15.32 1.90 -7.76
N SER A 176 -15.62 3.18 -7.53
CA SER A 176 -15.11 3.96 -6.41
C SER A 176 -16.26 4.30 -5.45
N PRO A 177 -16.07 4.22 -4.13
CA PRO A 177 -17.01 4.83 -3.20
C PRO A 177 -17.06 6.33 -3.45
N ARG A 178 -18.24 6.94 -3.35
CA ARG A 178 -18.38 8.39 -3.42
C ARG A 178 -17.66 9.00 -2.23
N ASP A 179 -16.79 9.98 -2.48
CA ASP A 179 -16.27 10.83 -1.43
C ASP A 179 -17.43 11.69 -0.89
N TYR A 180 -17.70 11.59 0.39
CA TYR A 180 -18.59 12.45 1.15
C TYR A 180 -17.78 13.44 1.97
#